data_b447d268e301d8b7903d5e884a0e9b5e
#
_entry.id   b447d268e301d8b7903d5e884a0e9b5e
#
_cell.length_a   1.000
_cell.length_b   1.000
_cell.length_c   1.000
_cell.angle_alpha   90.00
_cell.angle_beta   90.00
_cell.angle_gamma   90.00
#
_symmetry.space_group_name_H-M   'P 1'
#
loop_
_entity.id
_entity.type
_entity.pdbx_description
1 polymer ?
#
loop_
_entity_poly.entity_id
_entity_poly.type
_entity_poly.pdbx_seq_one_letter_code
_entity_poly.pdbx_strand_id
1 'polypeptide(L)'
;MKFHKNEKGSILVFSTVTMVVVLLFASLAIDVGCILTARNQLQSAVDASALSGSIGLIIDRSEAIHRAILMAGMNTVIDQPVALGADQVSFPNSSQVRIEGNHNVNLFFSKIAGIHSVNISGVAVAELGTIIGTNGMRPWAIPDLGWPSGSPVVLKAGDINADSANPSFYYCIDFPPIGSGSPVTGASVYRDNIIYGSSCEISIGDVIQVEPGNMVGPTAQGVSDLIGMDASAYWNGKKVVNSAYPANSSPRIVKIPLYDPYDYPHPGRKTITVIGLASFFLMGGHGKDIMGVYMEKVTSGTFGEGYSFLKGTRLIL
;
A
#
# COMPACT_ATOMS: atom_id res chain seq x y z
N MET A 1 84.02 -30.66 2.13
CA MET A 1 82.84 -31.01 2.98
C MET A 1 81.68 -30.19 2.48
N LYS A 2 80.71 -30.75 1.68
CA LYS A 2 79.53 -30.02 1.23
C LYS A 2 78.43 -30.23 2.24
N PHE A 3 78.10 -29.18 2.98
CA PHE A 3 76.90 -29.17 3.81
C PHE A 3 75.66 -29.17 2.95
N HIS A 4 74.95 -30.28 2.84
CA HIS A 4 73.62 -30.32 2.27
C HIS A 4 72.69 -29.56 3.25
N LYS A 5 72.35 -28.34 2.89
CA LYS A 5 71.30 -27.56 3.59
C LYS A 5 69.97 -28.30 3.43
N ASN A 6 69.47 -28.80 4.50
CA ASN A 6 68.22 -29.55 4.54
C ASN A 6 67.04 -28.56 4.45
N GLU A 7 66.67 -28.17 3.20
CA GLU A 7 65.63 -27.12 2.97
C GLU A 7 64.20 -27.63 3.17
N LYS A 8 64.00 -28.93 3.33
CA LYS A 8 62.68 -29.55 3.51
C LYS A 8 61.94 -29.09 4.77
N GLY A 9 62.60 -28.78 5.86
CA GLY A 9 62.02 -28.30 7.08
C GLY A 9 61.52 -26.85 6.98
N SER A 10 62.22 -26.00 6.21
CA SER A 10 61.87 -24.60 6.00
C SER A 10 60.57 -24.44 5.19
N ILE A 11 60.40 -25.26 4.16
CA ILE A 11 59.17 -25.23 3.34
C ILE A 11 57.93 -25.63 4.17
N LEU A 12 58.03 -26.62 5.04
CA LEU A 12 56.95 -27.05 5.91
C LEU A 12 56.50 -25.92 6.89
N VAL A 13 57.44 -25.24 7.53
CA VAL A 13 57.16 -24.14 8.42
C VAL A 13 56.51 -22.98 7.66
N PHE A 14 57.06 -22.62 6.49
CA PHE A 14 56.49 -21.55 5.67
C PHE A 14 55.08 -21.89 5.18
N SER A 15 54.83 -23.11 4.71
CA SER A 15 53.49 -23.55 4.28
C SER A 15 52.49 -23.54 5.42
N THR A 16 52.88 -23.93 6.62
CA THR A 16 52.00 -23.93 7.82
C THR A 16 51.62 -22.49 8.21
N VAL A 17 52.59 -21.57 8.26
CA VAL A 17 52.35 -20.17 8.55
C VAL A 17 51.44 -19.53 7.50
N THR A 18 51.70 -19.76 6.21
CA THR A 18 50.87 -19.25 5.15
C THR A 18 49.44 -19.79 5.23
N MET A 19 49.26 -21.08 5.51
CA MET A 19 47.96 -21.69 5.70
C MET A 19 47.16 -21.05 6.86
N VAL A 20 47.81 -20.79 7.99
CA VAL A 20 47.17 -20.09 9.15
C VAL A 20 46.74 -18.68 8.75
N VAL A 21 47.58 -17.93 8.05
CA VAL A 21 47.23 -16.57 7.57
C VAL A 21 46.04 -16.61 6.62
N VAL A 22 46.01 -17.54 5.65
CA VAL A 22 44.88 -17.70 4.73
C VAL A 22 43.58 -18.03 5.49
N LEU A 23 43.66 -18.96 6.47
CA LEU A 23 42.49 -19.29 7.30
C LEU A 23 42.00 -18.12 8.14
N LEU A 24 42.90 -17.28 8.66
CA LEU A 24 42.50 -16.05 9.38
C LEU A 24 41.76 -15.06 8.49
N PHE A 25 42.23 -14.83 7.26
CA PHE A 25 41.53 -13.97 6.29
C PHE A 25 40.18 -14.55 5.86
N ALA A 26 40.11 -15.85 5.60
CA ALA A 26 38.86 -16.51 5.26
C ALA A 26 37.83 -16.43 6.39
N SER A 27 38.28 -16.60 7.63
CA SER A 27 37.40 -16.49 8.82
C SER A 27 36.88 -15.08 9.04
N LEU A 28 37.74 -14.06 8.84
CA LEU A 28 37.32 -12.66 8.91
C LEU A 28 36.28 -12.34 7.83
N ALA A 29 36.48 -12.84 6.61
CA ALA A 29 35.53 -12.63 5.51
C ALA A 29 34.15 -13.21 5.83
N ILE A 30 34.09 -14.38 6.50
CA ILE A 30 32.82 -14.99 6.93
C ILE A 30 32.10 -14.11 7.97
N ASP A 31 32.80 -13.67 9.02
CA ASP A 31 32.20 -12.81 10.05
C ASP A 31 31.71 -11.48 9.50
N VAL A 32 32.49 -10.83 8.60
CA VAL A 32 32.05 -9.61 7.90
C VAL A 32 30.85 -9.87 7.01
N GLY A 33 30.84 -10.97 6.27
CA GLY A 33 29.69 -11.38 5.45
C GLY A 33 28.43 -11.56 6.29
N CYS A 34 28.55 -12.18 7.46
CA CYS A 34 27.46 -12.36 8.43
C CYS A 34 26.90 -11.04 8.92
N ILE A 35 27.79 -10.08 9.30
CA ILE A 35 27.38 -8.75 9.76
C ILE A 35 26.64 -7.99 8.64
N LEU A 36 27.17 -8.03 7.41
CA LEU A 36 26.53 -7.36 6.27
C LEU A 36 25.16 -7.94 5.95
N THR A 37 25.04 -9.28 5.97
CA THR A 37 23.75 -9.96 5.78
C THR A 37 22.76 -9.56 6.86
N ALA A 38 23.19 -9.59 8.13
CA ALA A 38 22.36 -9.19 9.26
C ALA A 38 21.90 -7.73 9.16
N ARG A 39 22.78 -6.81 8.74
CA ARG A 39 22.42 -5.40 8.54
C ARG A 39 21.34 -5.24 7.46
N ASN A 40 21.48 -5.91 6.32
CA ASN A 40 20.49 -5.85 5.25
C ASN A 40 19.14 -6.43 5.69
N GLN A 41 19.15 -7.55 6.42
CA GLN A 41 17.93 -8.15 6.96
C GLN A 41 17.27 -7.24 7.99
N LEU A 42 18.04 -6.64 8.91
CA LEU A 42 17.52 -5.71 9.91
C LEU A 42 16.93 -4.46 9.23
N GLN A 43 17.64 -3.87 8.23
CA GLN A 43 17.10 -2.72 7.50
C GLN A 43 15.79 -3.06 6.82
N SER A 44 15.69 -4.21 6.14
CA SER A 44 14.44 -4.66 5.52
C SER A 44 13.31 -4.84 6.54
N ALA A 45 13.64 -5.34 7.73
CA ALA A 45 12.66 -5.53 8.81
C ALA A 45 12.14 -4.19 9.36
N VAL A 46 13.02 -3.20 9.58
CA VAL A 46 12.60 -1.87 10.08
C VAL A 46 11.86 -1.08 9.00
N ASP A 47 12.24 -1.22 7.72
CA ASP A 47 11.53 -0.63 6.58
C ASP A 47 10.09 -1.15 6.49
N ALA A 48 9.93 -2.48 6.54
CA ALA A 48 8.61 -3.11 6.54
C ALA A 48 7.78 -2.71 7.77
N SER A 49 8.43 -2.60 8.94
CA SER A 49 7.78 -2.17 10.19
C SER A 49 7.31 -0.73 10.13
N ALA A 50 8.13 0.18 9.57
CA ALA A 50 7.78 1.57 9.40
C ALA A 50 6.59 1.73 8.44
N LEU A 51 6.61 1.04 7.29
CA LEU A 51 5.50 1.03 6.34
C LEU A 51 4.22 0.48 6.98
N SER A 52 4.30 -0.65 7.70
CA SER A 52 3.14 -1.23 8.37
C SER A 52 2.60 -0.32 9.47
N GLY A 53 3.49 0.30 10.25
CA GLY A 53 3.14 1.26 11.27
C GLY A 53 2.46 2.51 10.69
N SER A 54 2.96 3.04 9.58
CA SER A 54 2.36 4.22 8.95
C SER A 54 0.93 3.97 8.46
N ILE A 55 0.59 2.75 8.03
CA ILE A 55 -0.80 2.36 7.74
C ILE A 55 -1.69 2.46 8.99
N GLY A 56 -1.15 2.12 10.16
CA GLY A 56 -1.89 2.20 11.43
C GLY A 56 -2.30 3.61 11.82
N LEU A 57 -1.60 4.65 11.34
CA LEU A 57 -1.93 6.05 11.61
C LEU A 57 -3.31 6.48 11.07
N ILE A 58 -3.90 5.74 10.14
CA ILE A 58 -5.30 5.97 9.72
C ILE A 58 -6.26 5.79 10.89
N ILE A 59 -5.94 4.93 11.84
CA ILE A 59 -6.77 4.64 13.01
C ILE A 59 -6.29 5.50 14.18
N ASP A 60 -5.10 5.21 14.67
CA ASP A 60 -4.44 5.96 15.74
C ASP A 60 -2.97 5.53 15.91
N ARG A 61 -2.25 6.21 16.84
CA ARG A 61 -0.85 5.89 17.15
C ARG A 61 -0.68 4.54 17.84
N SER A 62 -1.67 4.08 18.60
CA SER A 62 -1.61 2.77 19.27
C SER A 62 -1.64 1.63 18.25
N GLU A 63 -2.51 1.73 17.26
CA GLU A 63 -2.57 0.79 16.14
C GLU A 63 -1.28 0.84 15.31
N ALA A 64 -0.70 2.03 15.10
CA ALA A 64 0.58 2.18 14.41
C ALA A 64 1.71 1.42 15.12
N ILE A 65 1.83 1.57 16.44
CA ILE A 65 2.80 0.83 17.26
C ILE A 65 2.55 -0.67 17.17
N HIS A 66 1.32 -1.10 17.36
CA HIS A 66 0.95 -2.53 17.30
C HIS A 66 1.32 -3.16 15.96
N ARG A 67 1.02 -2.49 14.85
CA ARG A 67 1.35 -2.97 13.49
C ARG A 67 2.85 -3.00 13.22
N ALA A 68 3.58 -2.00 13.69
CA ALA A 68 5.03 -1.96 13.56
C ALA A 68 5.70 -3.14 14.28
N ILE A 69 5.33 -3.39 15.53
CA ILE A 69 5.85 -4.50 16.34
C ILE A 69 5.50 -5.86 15.73
N LEU A 70 4.24 -6.03 15.28
CA LEU A 70 3.80 -7.27 14.65
C LEU A 70 4.61 -7.55 13.37
N MET A 71 4.82 -6.54 12.53
CA MET A 71 5.59 -6.67 11.29
C MET A 71 7.06 -6.97 11.56
N ALA A 72 7.67 -6.35 12.57
CA ALA A 72 9.04 -6.68 12.99
C ALA A 72 9.18 -8.16 13.36
N GLY A 73 8.27 -8.68 14.17
CA GLY A 73 8.28 -10.08 14.60
C GLY A 73 8.06 -11.11 13.49
N MET A 74 7.52 -10.70 12.35
CA MET A 74 7.38 -11.52 11.13
C MET A 74 8.66 -11.57 10.30
N ASN A 75 9.64 -10.72 10.60
CA ASN A 75 10.93 -10.66 9.91
C ASN A 75 12.02 -11.25 10.79
N THR A 76 13.04 -11.83 10.19
CA THR A 76 14.16 -12.47 10.90
C THR A 76 15.49 -11.84 10.52
N VAL A 77 16.41 -11.81 11.48
CA VAL A 77 17.82 -11.49 11.28
C VAL A 77 18.63 -12.68 11.75
N ILE A 78 19.37 -13.32 10.83
CA ILE A 78 20.13 -14.56 11.11
C ILE A 78 19.25 -15.58 11.89
N ASP A 79 18.10 -15.92 11.30
CA ASP A 79 17.13 -16.89 11.84
C ASP A 79 16.50 -16.53 13.20
N GLN A 80 16.70 -15.33 13.71
CA GLN A 80 16.06 -14.83 14.92
C GLN A 80 15.01 -13.76 14.59
N PRO A 81 13.78 -13.84 15.13
CA PRO A 81 12.79 -12.80 14.95
C PRO A 81 13.29 -11.45 15.45
N VAL A 82 12.93 -10.38 14.72
CA VAL A 82 13.26 -9.02 15.15
C VAL A 82 12.33 -8.62 16.30
N ALA A 83 12.90 -8.43 17.49
CA ALA A 83 12.17 -7.89 18.63
C ALA A 83 12.19 -6.36 18.58
N LEU A 84 11.01 -5.76 18.47
CA LEU A 84 10.81 -4.31 18.51
C LEU A 84 10.00 -3.94 19.74
N GLY A 85 10.49 -3.02 20.56
CA GLY A 85 9.75 -2.42 21.66
C GLY A 85 8.95 -1.20 21.24
N ALA A 86 7.93 -0.85 22.02
CA ALA A 86 7.13 0.36 21.76
C ALA A 86 7.95 1.66 21.88
N ASP A 87 8.99 1.67 22.67
CA ASP A 87 9.96 2.75 22.84
C ASP A 87 10.84 3.01 21.61
N GLN A 88 10.94 2.03 20.73
CA GLN A 88 11.67 2.10 19.46
C GLN A 88 10.79 2.61 18.32
N VAL A 89 9.52 2.90 18.58
CA VAL A 89 8.57 3.47 17.63
C VAL A 89 8.30 4.91 18.03
N SER A 90 8.62 5.85 17.16
CA SER A 90 8.43 7.28 17.40
C SER A 90 7.67 7.95 16.26
N PHE A 91 7.15 9.14 16.52
CA PHE A 91 6.30 9.87 15.57
C PHE A 91 6.88 11.28 15.37
N PRO A 92 7.74 11.49 14.35
CA PRO A 92 8.29 12.80 14.04
C PRO A 92 7.23 13.88 13.84
N ASN A 93 6.10 13.49 13.23
CA ASN A 93 4.89 14.32 13.11
C ASN A 93 3.62 13.44 13.11
N SER A 94 2.47 14.01 12.75
CA SER A 94 1.19 13.29 12.76
C SER A 94 1.04 12.26 11.63
N SER A 95 1.84 12.36 10.57
CA SER A 95 1.77 11.48 9.39
C SER A 95 2.97 10.54 9.26
N GLN A 96 3.94 10.59 10.17
CA GLN A 96 5.18 9.83 10.06
C GLN A 96 5.37 8.86 11.22
N VAL A 97 5.91 7.69 10.91
CA VAL A 97 6.37 6.68 11.86
C VAL A 97 7.84 6.45 11.63
N ARG A 98 8.65 6.59 12.68
CA ARG A 98 10.08 6.30 12.72
C ARG A 98 10.31 5.07 13.57
N ILE A 99 11.04 4.11 13.04
CA ILE A 99 11.46 2.88 13.71
C ILE A 99 12.97 2.88 13.87
N GLU A 100 13.45 2.55 15.08
CA GLU A 100 14.85 2.34 15.39
C GLU A 100 15.03 0.92 15.91
N GLY A 101 15.43 0.00 15.01
CA GLY A 101 15.71 -1.39 15.35
C GLY A 101 17.19 -1.61 15.71
N ASN A 102 17.45 -2.53 16.62
CA ASN A 102 18.80 -3.01 16.89
C ASN A 102 18.79 -4.53 17.03
N HIS A 103 19.92 -5.16 16.71
CA HIS A 103 20.09 -6.60 16.82
C HIS A 103 21.54 -6.95 17.14
N ASN A 104 21.73 -7.96 17.98
CA ASN A 104 23.07 -8.42 18.35
C ASN A 104 23.44 -9.66 17.52
N VAL A 105 24.47 -9.51 16.69
CA VAL A 105 24.97 -10.58 15.82
C VAL A 105 26.11 -11.32 16.49
N ASN A 106 25.97 -12.60 16.73
CA ASN A 106 27.04 -13.45 17.23
C ASN A 106 28.05 -13.74 16.11
N LEU A 107 29.32 -13.56 16.40
CA LEU A 107 30.41 -13.84 15.46
C LEU A 107 30.95 -15.27 15.68
N PHE A 108 31.50 -15.84 14.63
CA PHE A 108 32.01 -17.22 14.68
C PHE A 108 33.49 -17.27 14.99
N PHE A 109 34.29 -16.57 14.20
CA PHE A 109 35.76 -16.65 14.25
C PHE A 109 36.38 -15.52 15.05
N SER A 110 35.82 -14.33 15.06
CA SER A 110 36.30 -13.19 15.82
C SER A 110 36.30 -13.44 17.33
N LYS A 111 35.61 -14.48 17.81
CA LYS A 111 35.65 -14.96 19.20
C LYS A 111 37.08 -15.34 19.65
N ILE A 112 37.92 -15.81 18.73
CA ILE A 112 39.33 -16.13 19.01
C ILE A 112 40.10 -14.88 19.41
N ALA A 113 39.72 -13.70 18.86
CA ALA A 113 40.26 -12.40 19.22
C ALA A 113 39.51 -11.70 20.38
N GLY A 114 38.58 -12.42 21.05
CA GLY A 114 37.79 -11.88 22.17
C GLY A 114 36.58 -11.06 21.76
N ILE A 115 36.23 -11.01 20.46
CA ILE A 115 35.05 -10.29 19.96
C ILE A 115 33.94 -11.31 19.75
N HIS A 116 32.98 -11.39 20.68
CA HIS A 116 31.96 -12.42 20.65
C HIS A 116 30.72 -12.03 19.83
N SER A 117 30.38 -10.75 19.79
CA SER A 117 29.22 -10.24 19.08
C SER A 117 29.39 -8.77 18.69
N VAL A 118 28.56 -8.35 17.74
CA VAL A 118 28.47 -6.93 17.30
C VAL A 118 27.02 -6.52 17.32
N ASN A 119 26.72 -5.36 17.91
CA ASN A 119 25.39 -4.77 17.83
C ASN A 119 25.27 -3.97 16.51
N ILE A 120 24.22 -4.28 15.75
CA ILE A 120 23.86 -3.57 14.52
C ILE A 120 22.59 -2.79 14.75
N SER A 121 22.42 -1.67 14.07
CA SER A 121 21.22 -0.84 14.10
C SER A 121 20.70 -0.55 12.70
N GLY A 122 19.40 -0.38 12.59
CA GLY A 122 18.71 0.08 11.40
C GLY A 122 17.68 1.14 11.76
N VAL A 123 17.45 2.08 10.87
CA VAL A 123 16.46 3.15 11.04
C VAL A 123 15.64 3.27 9.77
N ALA A 124 14.34 3.43 9.94
CA ALA A 124 13.43 3.71 8.84
C ALA A 124 12.39 4.76 9.25
N VAL A 125 12.01 5.61 8.31
CA VAL A 125 10.89 6.53 8.47
C VAL A 125 9.93 6.30 7.33
N ALA A 126 8.68 6.03 7.65
CA ALA A 126 7.60 5.94 6.67
C ALA A 126 6.57 7.05 6.91
N GLU A 127 6.01 7.53 5.82
CA GLU A 127 5.00 8.58 5.80
C GLU A 127 3.69 8.05 5.24
N LEU A 128 2.58 8.41 5.91
CA LEU A 128 1.23 8.29 5.39
C LEU A 128 0.88 9.57 4.64
N GLY A 129 0.93 9.53 3.32
CA GLY A 129 0.67 10.69 2.49
C GLY A 129 -0.66 10.61 1.74
N THR A 130 -1.05 11.71 1.12
CA THR A 130 -2.27 11.80 0.29
C THR A 130 -1.97 11.28 -1.12
N ILE A 131 -2.87 10.45 -1.64
CA ILE A 131 -2.83 9.96 -3.02
C ILE A 131 -3.70 10.88 -3.88
N ILE A 132 -3.08 11.52 -4.85
CA ILE A 132 -3.75 12.43 -5.79
C ILE A 132 -4.02 11.80 -7.15
N GLY A 133 -3.46 10.64 -7.44
CA GLY A 133 -3.66 9.88 -8.69
C GLY A 133 -3.53 8.38 -8.44
N THR A 134 -4.41 7.59 -9.04
CA THR A 134 -4.36 6.10 -8.96
C THR A 134 -5.15 5.49 -10.11
N ASN A 135 -4.83 4.25 -10.46
CA ASN A 135 -5.60 3.43 -11.39
C ASN A 135 -6.67 2.58 -10.68
N GLY A 136 -7.45 1.85 -11.45
CA GLY A 136 -8.49 0.96 -10.92
C GLY A 136 -9.72 1.70 -10.40
N MET A 137 -9.97 2.93 -10.87
CA MET A 137 -11.20 3.69 -10.59
C MET A 137 -12.40 3.03 -11.24
N ARG A 138 -13.55 3.04 -10.55
CA ARG A 138 -14.81 2.58 -11.12
C ARG A 138 -15.42 3.67 -11.99
N PRO A 139 -16.24 3.29 -13.01
CA PRO A 139 -16.76 4.24 -13.99
C PRO A 139 -17.97 5.02 -13.43
N TRP A 140 -17.85 5.47 -12.19
CA TRP A 140 -18.84 6.32 -11.51
C TRP A 140 -18.15 7.57 -10.98
N ALA A 141 -18.85 8.68 -11.03
CA ALA A 141 -18.43 9.92 -10.37
C ALA A 141 -19.54 10.38 -9.44
N ILE A 142 -19.21 10.73 -8.22
CA ILE A 142 -20.16 11.17 -7.22
C ILE A 142 -19.76 12.54 -6.66
N PRO A 143 -20.75 13.35 -6.22
CA PRO A 143 -20.44 14.64 -5.62
C PRO A 143 -19.72 14.45 -4.28
N ASP A 144 -18.78 15.33 -3.96
CA ASP A 144 -18.19 15.38 -2.63
C ASP A 144 -19.14 16.10 -1.65
N LEU A 145 -19.70 15.33 -0.74
CA LEU A 145 -20.62 15.83 0.29
C LEU A 145 -20.04 15.71 1.70
N GLY A 146 -18.74 15.36 1.83
CA GLY A 146 -18.06 15.28 3.12
C GLY A 146 -18.62 14.18 4.04
N TRP A 147 -18.78 12.96 3.56
CA TRP A 147 -19.34 11.85 4.35
C TRP A 147 -18.43 11.47 5.53
N PRO A 148 -19.01 11.24 6.74
CA PRO A 148 -18.29 10.57 7.81
C PRO A 148 -17.88 9.14 7.43
N SER A 149 -16.75 8.67 7.94
CA SER A 149 -16.32 7.28 7.72
C SER A 149 -17.36 6.29 8.23
N GLY A 150 -17.65 5.26 7.45
CA GLY A 150 -18.69 4.26 7.73
C GLY A 150 -20.10 4.65 7.28
N SER A 151 -20.29 5.84 6.69
CA SER A 151 -21.58 6.26 6.16
C SER A 151 -21.98 5.48 4.91
N PRO A 152 -23.26 5.06 4.80
CA PRO A 152 -23.79 4.55 3.54
C PRO A 152 -23.94 5.69 2.53
N VAL A 153 -23.50 5.46 1.31
CA VAL A 153 -23.50 6.46 0.22
C VAL A 153 -24.06 5.81 -1.04
N VAL A 154 -24.87 6.54 -1.79
CA VAL A 154 -25.25 6.15 -3.14
C VAL A 154 -24.05 6.34 -4.06
N LEU A 155 -23.60 5.28 -4.73
CA LEU A 155 -22.48 5.32 -5.68
C LEU A 155 -22.96 5.54 -7.11
N LYS A 156 -24.18 5.10 -7.40
CA LYS A 156 -24.89 5.33 -8.66
C LYS A 156 -26.38 5.31 -8.42
N ALA A 157 -27.09 6.37 -8.84
CA ALA A 157 -28.52 6.42 -8.80
C ALA A 157 -29.14 5.65 -10.00
N GLY A 158 -30.18 4.90 -9.73
CA GLY A 158 -30.89 4.13 -10.75
C GLY A 158 -31.85 4.96 -11.56
N ASP A 159 -32.35 6.07 -11.03
CA ASP A 159 -33.24 6.99 -11.69
C ASP A 159 -32.74 8.42 -11.56
N ILE A 160 -32.28 9.00 -12.66
CA ILE A 160 -31.77 10.37 -12.72
C ILE A 160 -32.89 11.43 -12.76
N ASN A 161 -34.14 11.00 -12.94
CA ASN A 161 -35.32 11.86 -13.02
C ASN A 161 -36.17 11.81 -11.75
N ALA A 162 -35.74 11.09 -10.71
CA ALA A 162 -36.48 11.06 -9.45
C ALA A 162 -36.47 12.45 -8.81
N ASP A 163 -37.67 13.00 -8.69
CA ASP A 163 -37.98 14.30 -8.14
C ASP A 163 -37.73 14.28 -6.60
N SER A 164 -36.49 14.33 -6.21
CA SER A 164 -36.10 14.39 -4.81
C SER A 164 -35.08 15.53 -4.62
N ALA A 165 -35.18 16.19 -3.48
CA ALA A 165 -34.37 17.34 -3.07
C ALA A 165 -32.85 17.08 -2.97
N ASN A 166 -32.41 15.92 -3.44
CA ASN A 166 -31.03 15.58 -3.72
C ASN A 166 -30.87 15.53 -5.23
N PRO A 167 -30.05 16.41 -5.80
CA PRO A 167 -29.74 16.35 -7.21
C PRO A 167 -29.14 15.00 -7.56
N SER A 168 -29.68 14.37 -8.60
CA SER A 168 -29.27 13.08 -9.13
C SER A 168 -27.92 13.17 -9.84
N PHE A 169 -26.86 13.53 -9.11
CA PHE A 169 -25.53 13.84 -9.65
C PHE A 169 -24.58 12.65 -9.62
N TYR A 170 -25.10 11.45 -9.86
CA TYR A 170 -24.30 10.21 -9.91
C TYR A 170 -24.07 9.83 -11.36
N TYR A 171 -22.91 10.21 -11.90
CA TYR A 171 -22.64 10.05 -13.32
C TYR A 171 -21.90 8.75 -13.61
N CYS A 172 -22.29 8.10 -14.72
CA CYS A 172 -21.42 7.15 -15.41
C CYS A 172 -20.33 7.96 -16.15
N ILE A 173 -19.12 7.50 -16.11
CA ILE A 173 -17.97 8.19 -16.74
C ILE A 173 -17.17 7.24 -17.59
N ASP A 174 -16.52 7.80 -18.62
CA ASP A 174 -15.66 7.09 -19.56
C ASP A 174 -14.19 7.34 -19.28
N PHE A 175 -13.37 6.35 -19.55
CA PHE A 175 -11.93 6.41 -19.42
C PHE A 175 -11.26 6.27 -20.81
N PRO A 176 -10.05 6.80 -21.00
CA PRO A 176 -9.26 7.66 -20.10
C PRO A 176 -9.79 9.10 -20.00
N PRO A 177 -9.21 9.93 -19.09
CA PRO A 177 -9.50 11.36 -19.02
C PRO A 177 -9.20 12.07 -20.33
N ILE A 178 -9.88 13.19 -20.58
CA ILE A 178 -9.64 14.04 -21.75
C ILE A 178 -8.21 14.59 -21.69
N GLY A 179 -7.46 14.43 -22.76
CA GLY A 179 -6.04 14.80 -22.82
C GLY A 179 -5.07 13.65 -22.58
N SER A 180 -5.51 12.56 -21.95
CA SER A 180 -4.71 11.35 -21.79
C SER A 180 -5.01 10.26 -22.82
N GLY A 181 -5.96 10.53 -23.71
CA GLY A 181 -6.40 9.64 -24.79
C GLY A 181 -7.82 9.96 -25.24
N SER A 182 -8.36 9.12 -26.12
CA SER A 182 -9.77 9.20 -26.50
C SER A 182 -10.60 8.35 -25.55
N PRO A 183 -11.61 8.91 -24.85
CA PRO A 183 -12.51 8.14 -24.02
C PRO A 183 -13.17 7.00 -24.81
N VAL A 184 -13.20 5.82 -24.22
CA VAL A 184 -13.82 4.62 -24.81
C VAL A 184 -15.19 4.44 -24.18
N THR A 185 -16.22 4.62 -25.00
CA THR A 185 -17.63 4.51 -24.60
C THR A 185 -18.18 3.10 -24.88
N GLY A 186 -19.29 2.78 -24.27
CA GLY A 186 -20.08 1.59 -24.58
C GLY A 186 -20.30 0.63 -23.42
N ALA A 187 -21.42 -0.07 -23.49
CA ALA A 187 -21.96 -0.91 -22.41
C ALA A 187 -21.00 -2.02 -21.92
N SER A 188 -20.25 -2.65 -22.84
CA SER A 188 -19.29 -3.72 -22.48
C SER A 188 -18.07 -3.15 -21.75
N VAL A 189 -17.50 -2.05 -22.28
CA VAL A 189 -16.34 -1.38 -21.67
C VAL A 189 -16.71 -0.82 -20.30
N TYR A 190 -17.87 -0.21 -20.18
CA TYR A 190 -18.38 0.29 -18.91
C TYR A 190 -18.54 -0.84 -17.88
N ARG A 191 -19.13 -1.99 -18.27
CA ARG A 191 -19.24 -3.17 -17.40
C ARG A 191 -17.86 -3.68 -16.95
N ASP A 192 -16.92 -3.80 -17.88
CA ASP A 192 -15.56 -4.26 -17.56
C ASP A 192 -14.85 -3.28 -16.61
N ASN A 193 -15.06 -1.97 -16.75
CA ASN A 193 -14.57 -0.97 -15.83
C ASN A 193 -15.24 -1.06 -14.44
N ILE A 194 -16.47 -1.55 -14.32
CA ILE A 194 -17.05 -1.86 -13.00
C ILE A 194 -16.32 -3.03 -12.35
N ILE A 195 -15.98 -4.06 -13.11
CA ILE A 195 -15.39 -5.29 -12.59
C ILE A 195 -13.90 -5.10 -12.26
N TYR A 196 -13.13 -4.53 -13.19
CA TYR A 196 -11.67 -4.45 -13.11
C TYR A 196 -11.14 -3.06 -12.74
N GLY A 197 -11.94 -2.00 -12.96
CA GLY A 197 -11.54 -0.59 -12.82
C GLY A 197 -10.80 -0.06 -14.03
N SER A 198 -10.49 1.23 -14.00
CA SER A 198 -9.73 1.91 -15.07
C SER A 198 -8.33 1.32 -15.21
N SER A 199 -7.88 1.08 -16.42
CA SER A 199 -6.48 0.71 -16.71
C SER A 199 -5.53 1.90 -16.68
N CYS A 200 -6.06 3.12 -16.85
CA CYS A 200 -5.32 4.38 -16.77
C CYS A 200 -5.34 4.95 -15.35
N GLU A 201 -4.36 5.78 -15.04
CA GLU A 201 -4.36 6.59 -13.83
C GLU A 201 -5.39 7.71 -13.95
N ILE A 202 -6.11 7.96 -12.87
CA ILE A 202 -7.05 9.07 -12.71
C ILE A 202 -6.52 9.94 -11.58
N SER A 203 -6.34 11.23 -11.86
CA SER A 203 -5.73 12.20 -10.96
C SER A 203 -6.67 13.35 -10.63
N ILE A 204 -6.42 14.00 -9.51
CA ILE A 204 -7.09 15.26 -9.17
C ILE A 204 -6.73 16.30 -10.24
N GLY A 205 -7.75 17.01 -10.71
CA GLY A 205 -7.63 17.97 -11.83
C GLY A 205 -7.97 17.37 -13.20
N ASP A 206 -8.08 16.04 -13.32
CA ASP A 206 -8.47 15.42 -14.58
C ASP A 206 -9.90 15.83 -14.98
N VAL A 207 -10.09 16.03 -16.28
CA VAL A 207 -11.40 16.26 -16.89
C VAL A 207 -11.87 14.96 -17.54
N ILE A 208 -13.00 14.44 -17.06
CA ILE A 208 -13.53 13.13 -17.48
C ILE A 208 -14.86 13.33 -18.23
N GLN A 209 -15.02 12.58 -19.31
CA GLN A 209 -16.27 12.56 -20.07
C GLN A 209 -17.35 11.79 -19.34
N VAL A 210 -18.57 12.34 -19.33
CA VAL A 210 -19.76 11.64 -18.82
C VAL A 210 -20.30 10.73 -19.92
N GLU A 211 -20.50 9.46 -19.59
CA GLU A 211 -21.14 8.47 -20.47
C GLU A 211 -22.61 8.83 -20.66
N PRO A 212 -23.09 8.98 -21.91
CA PRO A 212 -24.49 9.26 -22.16
C PRO A 212 -25.38 8.07 -21.79
N GLY A 213 -26.44 8.36 -21.04
CA GLY A 213 -27.42 7.36 -20.61
C GLY A 213 -27.20 6.81 -19.21
N ASN A 214 -28.18 6.07 -18.70
CA ASN A 214 -28.19 5.61 -17.31
C ASN A 214 -27.50 4.24 -17.10
N MET A 215 -27.07 3.57 -18.16
CA MET A 215 -26.32 2.28 -18.11
C MET A 215 -26.89 1.23 -17.13
N VAL A 216 -28.22 1.17 -16.93
CA VAL A 216 -28.87 0.34 -15.89
C VAL A 216 -28.51 -1.14 -16.02
N GLY A 217 -28.65 -1.69 -17.23
CA GLY A 217 -28.35 -3.11 -17.49
C GLY A 217 -26.89 -3.48 -17.27
N PRO A 218 -25.93 -2.78 -17.91
CA PRO A 218 -24.49 -2.99 -17.69
C PRO A 218 -24.06 -2.78 -16.23
N THR A 219 -24.66 -1.81 -15.53
CA THR A 219 -24.41 -1.60 -14.10
C THR A 219 -24.84 -2.81 -13.26
N ALA A 220 -26.07 -3.30 -13.47
CA ALA A 220 -26.59 -4.44 -12.72
C ALA A 220 -25.73 -5.70 -12.91
N GLN A 221 -25.31 -5.96 -14.15
CA GLN A 221 -24.43 -7.09 -14.47
C GLN A 221 -23.05 -6.94 -13.85
N GLY A 222 -22.36 -5.80 -14.07
CA GLY A 222 -21.03 -5.58 -13.55
C GLY A 222 -20.95 -5.58 -12.02
N VAL A 223 -21.97 -5.01 -11.35
CA VAL A 223 -22.07 -5.03 -9.89
C VAL A 223 -22.31 -6.43 -9.37
N SER A 224 -23.20 -7.22 -10.03
CA SER A 224 -23.44 -8.62 -9.67
C SER A 224 -22.16 -9.46 -9.79
N ASP A 225 -21.41 -9.30 -10.87
CA ASP A 225 -20.16 -10.02 -11.09
C ASP A 225 -19.11 -9.63 -10.04
N LEU A 226 -18.98 -8.34 -9.74
CA LEU A 226 -18.03 -7.83 -8.75
C LEU A 226 -18.36 -8.33 -7.32
N ILE A 227 -19.65 -8.36 -6.96
CA ILE A 227 -20.09 -8.91 -5.66
C ILE A 227 -19.83 -10.42 -5.62
N GLY A 228 -20.05 -11.13 -6.73
CA GLY A 228 -19.81 -12.56 -6.84
C GLY A 228 -18.36 -12.97 -6.56
N MET A 229 -17.39 -12.09 -6.82
CA MET A 229 -15.97 -12.34 -6.51
C MET A 229 -15.68 -12.46 -5.00
N ASP A 230 -16.47 -11.80 -4.15
CA ASP A 230 -16.33 -11.85 -2.69
C ASP A 230 -17.71 -11.78 -2.03
N ALA A 231 -18.53 -12.77 -2.32
CA ALA A 231 -19.96 -12.78 -1.98
C ALA A 231 -20.20 -12.79 -0.46
N SER A 232 -19.31 -13.42 0.31
CA SER A 232 -19.44 -13.54 1.77
C SER A 232 -19.00 -12.29 2.54
N ALA A 233 -18.28 -11.36 1.91
CA ALA A 233 -17.82 -10.15 2.55
C ALA A 233 -18.96 -9.20 2.90
N TYR A 234 -18.93 -8.62 4.07
CA TYR A 234 -19.89 -7.59 4.50
C TYR A 234 -19.23 -6.54 5.42
N TRP A 235 -19.87 -5.39 5.52
CA TRP A 235 -19.47 -4.30 6.42
C TRP A 235 -20.13 -4.49 7.78
N ASN A 236 -19.32 -4.57 8.85
CA ASN A 236 -19.82 -4.80 10.22
C ASN A 236 -20.01 -3.50 11.06
N GLY A 237 -19.98 -2.34 10.40
CA GLY A 237 -20.02 -1.04 11.07
C GLY A 237 -18.64 -0.39 11.30
N LYS A 238 -17.55 -1.16 11.18
CA LYS A 238 -16.17 -0.67 11.36
C LYS A 238 -15.22 -1.09 10.24
N LYS A 239 -15.36 -2.30 9.74
CA LYS A 239 -14.48 -2.89 8.73
C LYS A 239 -15.20 -3.94 7.89
N VAL A 240 -14.59 -4.28 6.77
CA VAL A 240 -15.00 -5.43 5.95
C VAL A 240 -14.60 -6.71 6.67
N VAL A 241 -15.54 -7.62 6.81
CA VAL A 241 -15.35 -8.93 7.45
C VAL A 241 -15.83 -10.06 6.55
N ASN A 242 -15.42 -11.28 6.86
CA ASN A 242 -15.77 -12.50 6.13
C ASN A 242 -15.39 -12.46 4.63
N SER A 243 -14.37 -11.67 4.29
CA SER A 243 -13.80 -11.63 2.93
C SER A 243 -12.89 -12.84 2.70
N ALA A 244 -12.95 -13.40 1.49
CA ALA A 244 -12.00 -14.41 1.03
C ALA A 244 -10.62 -13.83 0.70
N TYR A 245 -10.48 -12.50 0.67
CA TYR A 245 -9.27 -11.77 0.35
C TYR A 245 -8.61 -11.22 1.63
N PRO A 246 -7.29 -10.97 1.61
CA PRO A 246 -6.61 -10.31 2.72
C PRO A 246 -7.27 -8.99 3.11
N ALA A 247 -7.06 -8.54 4.34
CA ALA A 247 -7.63 -7.30 4.87
C ALA A 247 -7.46 -6.13 3.90
N ASN A 248 -8.55 -5.42 3.59
CA ASN A 248 -8.63 -4.28 2.68
C ASN A 248 -8.30 -4.57 1.20
N SER A 249 -8.24 -5.85 0.78
CA SER A 249 -7.98 -6.27 -0.60
C SER A 249 -9.21 -6.83 -1.32
N SER A 250 -10.38 -6.83 -0.68
CA SER A 250 -11.62 -7.28 -1.32
C SER A 250 -11.86 -6.54 -2.63
N PRO A 251 -12.22 -7.22 -3.73
CA PRO A 251 -12.61 -6.58 -4.99
C PRO A 251 -13.79 -5.61 -4.84
N ARG A 252 -14.61 -5.82 -3.80
CA ARG A 252 -15.75 -4.96 -3.46
C ARG A 252 -15.34 -3.63 -2.80
N ILE A 253 -14.04 -3.43 -2.47
CA ILE A 253 -13.53 -2.13 -2.07
C ILE A 253 -13.15 -1.36 -3.33
N VAL A 254 -14.05 -0.50 -3.76
CA VAL A 254 -13.98 0.26 -5.01
C VAL A 254 -13.44 1.67 -4.77
N LYS A 255 -12.72 2.21 -5.75
CA LYS A 255 -12.23 3.59 -5.78
C LYS A 255 -13.08 4.39 -6.75
N ILE A 256 -13.47 5.58 -6.37
CA ILE A 256 -14.38 6.45 -7.14
C ILE A 256 -13.86 7.88 -7.14
N PRO A 257 -13.78 8.57 -8.29
CA PRO A 257 -13.48 9.98 -8.36
C PRO A 257 -14.65 10.82 -7.86
N LEU A 258 -14.32 11.90 -7.17
CA LEU A 258 -15.24 12.89 -6.64
C LEU A 258 -15.21 14.16 -7.47
N TYR A 259 -16.36 14.82 -7.60
CA TYR A 259 -16.46 16.11 -8.26
C TYR A 259 -17.17 17.14 -7.37
N ASP A 260 -17.02 18.44 -7.69
CA ASP A 260 -17.64 19.53 -6.93
C ASP A 260 -19.17 19.52 -7.16
N PRO A 261 -19.99 19.35 -6.11
CA PRO A 261 -21.44 19.37 -6.23
C PRO A 261 -22.01 20.69 -6.76
N TYR A 262 -21.25 21.78 -6.71
CA TYR A 262 -21.63 23.07 -7.26
C TYR A 262 -21.18 23.29 -8.71
N ASP A 263 -20.27 22.47 -9.24
CA ASP A 263 -19.79 22.46 -10.61
C ASP A 263 -20.26 21.21 -11.37
N TYR A 264 -21.56 20.92 -11.31
CA TYR A 264 -22.15 19.75 -11.94
C TYR A 264 -22.44 19.98 -13.44
N PRO A 265 -22.46 18.90 -14.26
CA PRO A 265 -22.84 19.00 -15.65
C PRO A 265 -24.28 19.47 -15.83
N HIS A 266 -24.45 20.64 -16.43
CA HIS A 266 -25.74 21.14 -16.89
C HIS A 266 -26.14 20.49 -18.22
N PRO A 267 -27.39 20.58 -18.68
CA PRO A 267 -27.76 20.20 -20.02
C PRO A 267 -26.82 20.83 -21.06
N GLY A 268 -26.05 19.99 -21.77
CA GLY A 268 -25.02 20.38 -22.73
C GLY A 268 -23.57 20.28 -22.25
N ARG A 269 -23.28 20.18 -20.95
CA ARG A 269 -21.94 19.87 -20.42
C ARG A 269 -21.78 18.36 -20.29
N LYS A 270 -20.76 17.80 -20.94
CA LYS A 270 -20.52 16.35 -21.00
C LYS A 270 -19.28 15.94 -20.20
N THR A 271 -18.81 16.77 -19.30
CA THR A 271 -17.55 16.53 -18.55
C THR A 271 -17.67 16.94 -17.10
N ILE A 272 -16.89 16.28 -16.25
CA ILE A 272 -16.68 16.63 -14.86
C ILE A 272 -15.19 16.83 -14.61
N THR A 273 -14.85 17.63 -13.60
CA THR A 273 -13.47 17.78 -13.11
C THR A 273 -13.33 16.99 -11.82
N VAL A 274 -12.30 16.15 -11.72
CA VAL A 274 -11.99 15.39 -10.51
C VAL A 274 -11.39 16.32 -9.46
N ILE A 275 -12.03 16.46 -8.31
CA ILE A 275 -11.53 17.27 -7.20
C ILE A 275 -10.98 16.42 -6.06
N GLY A 276 -11.32 15.12 -6.03
CA GLY A 276 -10.91 14.21 -4.98
C GLY A 276 -11.08 12.75 -5.38
N LEU A 277 -10.50 11.86 -4.58
CA LEU A 277 -10.57 10.43 -4.78
C LEU A 277 -11.00 9.78 -3.46
N ALA A 278 -11.94 8.84 -3.52
CA ALA A 278 -12.45 8.14 -2.33
C ALA A 278 -12.58 6.64 -2.54
N SER A 279 -12.65 5.88 -1.45
CA SER A 279 -12.92 4.43 -1.49
C SER A 279 -14.19 4.07 -0.74
N PHE A 280 -14.87 3.05 -1.25
CA PHE A 280 -16.14 2.58 -0.74
C PHE A 280 -16.17 1.05 -0.74
N PHE A 281 -16.76 0.47 0.30
CA PHE A 281 -17.14 -0.94 0.23
C PHE A 281 -18.49 -1.06 -0.46
N LEU A 282 -18.53 -1.77 -1.58
CA LEU A 282 -19.75 -2.00 -2.37
C LEU A 282 -20.68 -2.93 -1.61
N MET A 283 -21.83 -2.41 -1.18
CA MET A 283 -22.85 -3.19 -0.48
C MET A 283 -23.75 -3.97 -1.45
N GLY A 284 -24.03 -3.40 -2.60
CA GLY A 284 -24.93 -3.94 -3.60
C GLY A 284 -26.00 -2.96 -4.04
N GLY A 285 -26.99 -3.46 -4.79
CA GLY A 285 -28.13 -2.68 -5.21
C GLY A 285 -29.20 -2.61 -4.12
N HIS A 286 -29.78 -1.43 -3.91
CA HIS A 286 -31.02 -1.25 -3.16
C HIS A 286 -32.06 -0.62 -4.12
N GLY A 287 -32.99 -1.43 -4.56
CA GLY A 287 -33.86 -1.04 -5.68
C GLY A 287 -33.05 -0.87 -6.98
N LYS A 288 -33.05 0.31 -7.55
CA LYS A 288 -32.25 0.68 -8.74
C LYS A 288 -30.91 1.34 -8.41
N ASP A 289 -30.67 1.67 -7.15
CA ASP A 289 -29.48 2.37 -6.69
C ASP A 289 -28.36 1.41 -6.32
N ILE A 290 -27.12 1.80 -6.56
CA ILE A 290 -25.93 1.09 -6.09
C ILE A 290 -25.42 1.79 -4.85
N MET A 291 -25.33 1.03 -3.77
CA MET A 291 -24.93 1.53 -2.45
C MET A 291 -23.53 1.06 -2.08
N GLY A 292 -22.78 1.93 -1.43
CA GLY A 292 -21.52 1.61 -0.81
C GLY A 292 -21.38 2.27 0.56
N VAL A 293 -20.41 1.81 1.33
CA VAL A 293 -20.03 2.46 2.59
C VAL A 293 -18.71 3.18 2.40
N TYR A 294 -18.68 4.46 2.71
CA TYR A 294 -17.45 5.24 2.67
C TYR A 294 -16.44 4.69 3.69
N MET A 295 -15.22 4.47 3.23
CA MET A 295 -14.14 3.97 4.07
C MET A 295 -12.79 4.58 3.67
N GLU A 296 -11.95 4.82 4.67
CA GLU A 296 -10.57 5.18 4.41
C GLU A 296 -9.76 3.97 3.96
N LYS A 297 -8.96 4.14 2.93
CA LYS A 297 -8.15 3.06 2.36
C LYS A 297 -6.74 3.56 2.05
N VAL A 298 -5.75 2.72 2.40
CA VAL A 298 -4.40 2.83 1.85
C VAL A 298 -4.36 2.15 0.49
N THR A 299 -3.82 2.85 -0.48
CA THR A 299 -3.64 2.36 -1.85
C THR A 299 -2.31 2.83 -2.42
N SER A 300 -1.85 2.18 -3.46
CA SER A 300 -0.75 2.68 -4.28
C SER A 300 -1.24 3.76 -5.23
N GLY A 301 -0.39 4.73 -5.53
CA GLY A 301 -0.69 5.80 -6.46
C GLY A 301 0.30 6.95 -6.36
N THR A 302 0.02 8.02 -7.07
CA THR A 302 0.83 9.22 -7.10
C THR A 302 0.60 10.05 -5.84
N PHE A 303 1.66 10.35 -5.11
CA PHE A 303 1.63 11.22 -3.93
C PHE A 303 1.61 12.68 -4.34
N GLY A 304 0.88 13.48 -3.59
CA GLY A 304 0.87 14.92 -3.82
C GLY A 304 0.10 15.70 -2.77
N GLU A 305 0.10 17.02 -2.93
CA GLU A 305 -0.72 17.92 -2.15
C GLU A 305 -2.07 18.07 -2.85
N GLY A 306 -3.15 17.87 -2.10
CA GLY A 306 -4.51 17.96 -2.63
C GLY A 306 -5.53 17.34 -1.70
N TYR A 307 -6.79 17.53 -2.05
CA TYR A 307 -7.91 17.00 -1.28
C TYR A 307 -8.27 15.60 -1.78
N SER A 308 -7.85 14.57 -1.04
CA SER A 308 -8.19 13.18 -1.35
C SER A 308 -8.34 12.37 -0.09
N PHE A 309 -9.31 11.49 -0.07
CA PHE A 309 -9.55 10.54 1.00
C PHE A 309 -8.71 9.26 0.86
N LEU A 310 -8.03 9.08 -0.27
CA LEU A 310 -7.10 7.98 -0.44
C LEU A 310 -5.74 8.33 0.17
N LYS A 311 -5.20 7.40 0.90
CA LYS A 311 -3.88 7.51 1.52
C LYS A 311 -2.92 6.48 0.92
N GLY A 312 -1.65 6.77 0.98
CA GLY A 312 -0.58 5.86 0.61
C GLY A 312 0.54 5.91 1.64
N THR A 313 1.37 4.90 1.64
CA THR A 313 2.56 4.86 2.49
C THR A 313 3.82 4.81 1.63
N ARG A 314 4.85 5.54 2.06
CA ARG A 314 6.17 5.52 1.42
C ARG A 314 7.26 5.62 2.46
N LEU A 315 8.42 5.04 2.17
CA LEU A 315 9.64 5.31 2.92
C LEU A 315 10.19 6.68 2.49
N ILE A 316 10.65 7.46 3.46
CA ILE A 316 11.24 8.78 3.24
C ILE A 316 12.68 8.88 3.78
N LEU A 317 13.14 7.83 4.48
CA LEU A 317 14.51 7.67 4.99
C LEU A 317 14.87 6.20 5.02
#